data_f4a3496c6fec996430e3a8e148b8bea5
#
_entry.id   f4a3496c6fec996430e3a8e148b8bea5
#
_cell.length_a   1.000
_cell.length_b   1.000
_cell.length_c   1.000
_cell.angle_alpha   90.00
_cell.angle_beta   90.00
_cell.angle_gamma   90.00
#
_symmetry.space_group_name_H-M   'P 1'
#
loop_
_entity.id
_entity.type
_entity.pdbx_description
1 polymer ?
#
loop_
_entity_poly.entity_id
_entity_poly.type
_entity_poly.pdbx_seq_one_letter_code
_entity_poly.pdbx_strand_id
1 'polypeptide(L)'
;MALLRNTNGFQFAGSTLLYYTGDASVVSIPDGVIKIAEEAFANNKKLEKIVLPDSLECIEQNAFIKCKKLKDVNFPKNLNKIGASAFKECGLESVHIPTSVEAIEKGAFQFCKNLKEVVIAPPKTQLIVGGYVFQNTAIETIVFPSGVVEIGNYAVSSCQNLKHLYIHEKTAKLGENLVYLDSTLESVIIPNGIKTLKLKTLATDGLLNGALCCASKILVPLGSLKTLQKSPFEAYHIVSIAAATYMENVAQFGKKEQKAWDAYIAENADQIRKKLGDNLSAEIARYFADKGL
;
A
#
# COMPACT_ATOMS: atom_id res chain seq x y z
N MET A 1 38.91 -6.30 15.18
CA MET A 1 38.76 -6.77 13.78
C MET A 1 37.76 -7.93 13.75
N ALA A 2 36.61 -7.76 13.16
CA ALA A 2 35.66 -8.87 12.97
C ALA A 2 36.31 -9.87 12.02
N LEU A 3 36.39 -11.14 12.43
CA LEU A 3 36.90 -12.22 11.59
C LEU A 3 35.99 -12.43 10.41
N LEU A 4 36.50 -12.16 9.20
CA LEU A 4 35.79 -12.53 7.95
C LEU A 4 35.80 -14.06 7.82
N ARG A 5 34.62 -14.66 7.74
CA ARG A 5 34.46 -16.09 7.46
C ARG A 5 33.90 -16.25 6.05
N ASN A 6 34.51 -17.08 5.24
CA ASN A 6 34.01 -17.47 3.92
C ASN A 6 33.60 -18.96 3.98
N THR A 7 32.31 -19.24 3.79
CA THR A 7 31.79 -20.59 3.87
C THR A 7 30.70 -20.75 2.78
N ASN A 8 30.87 -21.70 1.88
CA ASN A 8 29.88 -22.02 0.84
C ASN A 8 29.40 -20.79 0.02
N GLY A 9 30.31 -19.87 -0.31
CA GLY A 9 29.99 -18.65 -1.05
C GLY A 9 29.48 -17.50 -0.18
N PHE A 10 29.30 -17.68 1.11
CA PHE A 10 28.94 -16.61 2.04
C PHE A 10 30.17 -15.96 2.66
N GLN A 11 30.15 -14.64 2.78
CA GLN A 11 31.12 -13.86 3.55
C GLN A 11 30.43 -13.18 4.72
N PHE A 12 30.96 -13.37 5.93
CA PHE A 12 30.38 -12.86 7.17
C PHE A 12 31.35 -11.93 7.92
N ALA A 13 30.77 -10.95 8.62
CA ALA A 13 31.41 -10.20 9.69
C ALA A 13 30.56 -10.33 10.96
N GLY A 14 31.00 -11.17 11.90
CA GLY A 14 30.18 -11.54 13.06
C GLY A 14 28.87 -12.22 12.63
N SER A 15 27.73 -11.68 13.08
CA SER A 15 26.39 -12.13 12.71
C SER A 15 25.82 -11.44 11.45
N THR A 16 26.64 -10.65 10.74
CA THR A 16 26.23 -9.98 9.50
C THR A 16 26.71 -10.75 8.29
N LEU A 17 25.79 -11.13 7.40
CA LEU A 17 26.09 -11.64 6.06
C LEU A 17 26.43 -10.44 5.16
N LEU A 18 27.70 -10.36 4.70
CA LEU A 18 28.19 -9.26 3.87
C LEU A 18 27.89 -9.48 2.38
N TYR A 19 28.25 -10.66 1.86
CA TYR A 19 28.10 -11.02 0.43
C TYR A 19 27.79 -12.49 0.24
N TYR A 20 27.12 -12.75 -0.87
CA TYR A 20 26.97 -14.11 -1.40
C TYR A 20 27.51 -14.18 -2.82
N THR A 21 28.54 -14.97 -3.03
CA THR A 21 29.20 -15.19 -4.35
C THR A 21 28.87 -16.51 -4.98
N GLY A 22 28.04 -17.33 -4.32
CA GLY A 22 27.62 -18.63 -4.83
C GLY A 22 26.62 -18.52 -5.98
N ASP A 23 26.38 -19.66 -6.62
CA ASP A 23 25.55 -19.74 -7.84
C ASP A 23 24.34 -20.68 -7.69
N ALA A 24 24.01 -21.07 -6.47
CA ALA A 24 22.86 -21.90 -6.18
C ALA A 24 21.54 -21.18 -6.45
N SER A 25 20.55 -21.90 -6.98
CA SER A 25 19.20 -21.39 -7.19
C SER A 25 18.37 -21.34 -5.91
N VAL A 26 18.69 -22.22 -4.95
CA VAL A 26 18.08 -22.26 -3.61
C VAL A 26 19.18 -22.03 -2.59
N VAL A 27 19.02 -21.00 -1.76
CA VAL A 27 20.02 -20.62 -0.75
C VAL A 27 19.38 -20.59 0.62
N SER A 28 19.98 -21.27 1.58
CA SER A 28 19.61 -21.21 3.00
C SER A 28 20.67 -20.42 3.75
N ILE A 29 20.27 -19.32 4.36
CA ILE A 29 21.15 -18.51 5.20
C ILE A 29 21.31 -19.22 6.56
N PRO A 30 22.56 -19.39 7.07
CA PRO A 30 22.79 -20.09 8.32
C PRO A 30 22.12 -19.42 9.53
N ASP A 31 21.76 -20.23 10.52
CA ASP A 31 21.29 -19.75 11.81
C ASP A 31 22.32 -18.86 12.50
N GLY A 32 21.84 -17.87 13.30
CA GLY A 32 22.67 -16.90 13.99
C GLY A 32 23.02 -15.67 13.14
N VAL A 33 22.62 -15.64 11.85
CA VAL A 33 22.68 -14.41 11.06
C VAL A 33 21.56 -13.48 11.49
N ILE A 34 21.91 -12.29 11.96
CA ILE A 34 21.00 -11.26 12.44
C ILE A 34 20.74 -10.23 11.33
N LYS A 35 21.69 -10.04 10.44
CA LYS A 35 21.66 -8.97 9.43
C LYS A 35 22.16 -9.43 8.07
N ILE A 36 21.44 -9.06 7.03
CA ILE A 36 21.90 -9.14 5.64
C ILE A 36 22.31 -7.73 5.22
N ALA A 37 23.58 -7.59 4.85
CA ALA A 37 24.17 -6.30 4.51
C ALA A 37 23.64 -5.74 3.18
N GLU A 38 23.94 -4.48 2.94
CA GLU A 38 23.67 -3.80 1.68
C GLU A 38 24.26 -4.57 0.50
N GLU A 39 23.43 -4.76 -0.53
CA GLU A 39 23.80 -5.42 -1.79
C GLU A 39 24.28 -6.89 -1.67
N ALA A 40 24.09 -7.55 -0.53
CA ALA A 40 24.62 -8.89 -0.27
C ALA A 40 24.30 -9.94 -1.35
N PHE A 41 23.17 -9.84 -2.02
CA PHE A 41 22.72 -10.70 -3.14
C PHE A 41 22.43 -9.91 -4.41
N ALA A 42 22.80 -8.64 -4.48
CA ALA A 42 22.42 -7.77 -5.59
C ALA A 42 22.75 -8.37 -6.97
N ASN A 43 21.79 -8.27 -7.89
CA ASN A 43 21.92 -8.77 -9.28
C ASN A 43 22.15 -10.28 -9.41
N ASN A 44 21.86 -11.10 -8.40
CA ASN A 44 21.99 -12.54 -8.49
C ASN A 44 20.95 -13.09 -9.49
N LYS A 45 21.45 -13.58 -10.64
CA LYS A 45 20.63 -14.07 -11.76
C LYS A 45 20.17 -15.51 -11.62
N LYS A 46 20.68 -16.23 -10.60
CA LYS A 46 20.40 -17.65 -10.40
C LYS A 46 19.47 -17.93 -9.23
N LEU A 47 19.47 -17.05 -8.22
CA LEU A 47 18.68 -17.20 -6.99
C LEU A 47 17.18 -17.22 -7.31
N GLU A 48 16.52 -18.33 -7.00
CA GLU A 48 15.08 -18.54 -7.19
C GLU A 48 14.32 -18.58 -5.86
N LYS A 49 14.97 -19.10 -4.82
CA LYS A 49 14.43 -19.20 -3.46
C LYS A 49 15.49 -18.89 -2.42
N ILE A 50 15.09 -18.16 -1.37
CA ILE A 50 15.91 -17.91 -0.21
C ILE A 50 15.19 -18.33 1.05
N VAL A 51 15.90 -19.05 1.94
CA VAL A 51 15.42 -19.41 3.28
C VAL A 51 16.17 -18.56 4.28
N LEU A 52 15.42 -17.76 5.01
CA LEU A 52 15.93 -16.83 6.01
C LEU A 52 15.83 -17.46 7.41
N PRO A 53 16.87 -17.34 8.26
CA PRO A 53 16.84 -17.91 9.60
C PRO A 53 15.95 -17.10 10.54
N ASP A 54 15.41 -17.73 11.57
CA ASP A 54 14.59 -17.10 12.61
C ASP A 54 15.34 -15.99 13.37
N SER A 55 16.67 -16.02 13.40
CA SER A 55 17.52 -15.00 14.02
C SER A 55 17.61 -13.69 13.24
N LEU A 56 17.13 -13.65 11.98
CA LEU A 56 17.28 -12.47 11.14
C LEU A 56 16.35 -11.34 11.60
N GLU A 57 16.93 -10.19 11.84
CA GLU A 57 16.24 -8.98 12.29
C GLU A 57 16.20 -7.89 11.19
N CYS A 58 17.23 -7.83 10.34
CA CYS A 58 17.37 -6.72 9.40
C CYS A 58 17.85 -7.18 8.03
N ILE A 59 17.16 -6.69 6.99
CA ILE A 59 17.58 -6.76 5.59
C ILE A 59 17.88 -5.34 5.15
N GLU A 60 19.14 -5.07 4.80
CA GLU A 60 19.60 -3.71 4.47
C GLU A 60 19.26 -3.32 3.04
N GLN A 61 19.59 -2.07 2.69
CA GLN A 61 19.33 -1.47 1.39
C GLN A 61 19.86 -2.33 0.25
N ASN A 62 19.09 -2.46 -0.83
CA ASN A 62 19.48 -3.18 -2.06
C ASN A 62 19.86 -4.66 -1.87
N ALA A 63 19.65 -5.28 -0.69
CA ALA A 63 20.19 -6.61 -0.37
C ALA A 63 19.92 -7.66 -1.45
N PHE A 64 18.75 -7.65 -2.07
CA PHE A 64 18.33 -8.55 -3.16
C PHE A 64 17.93 -7.80 -4.43
N ILE A 65 18.37 -6.53 -4.61
CA ILE A 65 17.99 -5.75 -5.79
C ILE A 65 18.27 -6.52 -7.08
N LYS A 66 17.28 -6.55 -8.00
CA LYS A 66 17.40 -7.20 -9.31
C LYS A 66 17.65 -8.72 -9.27
N CYS A 67 17.30 -9.40 -8.21
CA CYS A 67 17.23 -10.87 -8.21
C CYS A 67 15.98 -11.33 -8.98
N LYS A 68 16.00 -11.20 -10.30
CA LYS A 68 14.83 -11.35 -11.17
C LYS A 68 14.19 -12.73 -11.16
N LYS A 69 14.92 -13.77 -10.73
CA LYS A 69 14.42 -15.14 -10.58
C LYS A 69 13.92 -15.45 -9.19
N LEU A 70 14.20 -14.60 -8.18
CA LEU A 70 13.77 -14.82 -6.80
C LEU A 70 12.24 -14.70 -6.72
N LYS A 71 11.56 -15.82 -6.57
CA LYS A 71 10.10 -15.93 -6.53
C LYS A 71 9.55 -16.12 -5.13
N ASP A 72 10.32 -16.72 -4.26
CA ASP A 72 9.89 -17.14 -2.92
C ASP A 72 10.86 -16.63 -1.86
N VAL A 73 10.31 -15.93 -0.88
CA VAL A 73 10.99 -15.47 0.33
C VAL A 73 10.06 -15.66 1.52
N ASN A 74 10.55 -16.34 2.55
CA ASN A 74 9.84 -16.50 3.80
C ASN A 74 10.43 -15.57 4.85
N PHE A 75 9.73 -14.50 5.19
CA PHE A 75 10.18 -13.56 6.22
C PHE A 75 10.03 -14.14 7.61
N PRO A 76 11.12 -14.20 8.42
CA PRO A 76 11.08 -14.77 9.74
C PRO A 76 10.37 -13.86 10.74
N LYS A 77 9.86 -14.48 11.81
CA LYS A 77 9.05 -13.80 12.86
C LYS A 77 9.78 -12.72 13.68
N ASN A 78 11.11 -12.63 13.58
CA ASN A 78 11.93 -11.64 14.28
C ASN A 78 12.39 -10.50 13.36
N LEU A 79 12.06 -10.56 12.06
CA LEU A 79 12.42 -9.51 11.13
C LEU A 79 11.72 -8.21 11.50
N ASN A 80 12.49 -7.15 11.78
CA ASN A 80 11.96 -5.84 12.14
C ASN A 80 12.09 -4.80 11.03
N LYS A 81 13.03 -4.98 10.09
CA LYS A 81 13.31 -4.00 9.04
C LYS A 81 13.51 -4.63 7.67
N ILE A 82 12.83 -4.08 6.66
CA ILE A 82 13.08 -4.34 5.24
C ILE A 82 13.60 -3.04 4.62
N GLY A 83 14.88 -3.03 4.25
CA GLY A 83 15.61 -1.85 3.80
C GLY A 83 15.17 -1.30 2.44
N ALA A 84 15.65 -0.10 2.12
CA ALA A 84 15.31 0.59 0.89
C ALA A 84 15.71 -0.24 -0.35
N SER A 85 14.77 -0.40 -1.30
CA SER A 85 14.99 -1.18 -2.53
C SER A 85 15.46 -2.63 -2.29
N ALA A 86 15.27 -3.19 -1.09
CA ALA A 86 15.81 -4.50 -0.72
C ALA A 86 15.44 -5.62 -1.70
N PHE A 87 14.22 -5.61 -2.22
CA PHE A 87 13.71 -6.58 -3.21
C PHE A 87 13.27 -5.92 -4.52
N LYS A 88 13.78 -4.71 -4.80
CA LYS A 88 13.43 -4.02 -6.04
C LYS A 88 13.79 -4.83 -7.27
N GLU A 89 12.85 -4.92 -8.24
CA GLU A 89 13.00 -5.69 -9.49
C GLU A 89 13.21 -7.20 -9.26
N CYS A 90 12.72 -7.77 -8.15
CA CYS A 90 12.68 -9.22 -7.94
C CYS A 90 11.50 -9.86 -8.67
N GLY A 91 11.62 -11.19 -8.88
CA GLY A 91 10.58 -12.02 -9.48
C GLY A 91 9.48 -12.47 -8.53
N LEU A 92 9.38 -11.92 -7.32
CA LEU A 92 8.44 -12.31 -6.26
C LEU A 92 7.01 -12.35 -6.77
N GLU A 93 6.28 -13.42 -6.40
CA GLU A 93 4.87 -13.63 -6.75
C GLU A 93 3.94 -13.31 -5.58
N SER A 94 4.40 -13.58 -4.35
CA SER A 94 3.71 -13.23 -3.11
C SER A 94 4.68 -12.82 -2.00
N VAL A 95 4.21 -12.02 -1.04
CA VAL A 95 4.96 -11.68 0.18
C VAL A 95 4.02 -11.63 1.40
N HIS A 96 4.52 -12.17 2.52
CA HIS A 96 3.84 -12.13 3.82
C HIS A 96 4.71 -11.35 4.80
N ILE A 97 4.27 -10.14 5.15
CA ILE A 97 4.98 -9.26 6.09
C ILE A 97 4.60 -9.64 7.51
N PRO A 98 5.52 -10.13 8.35
CA PRO A 98 5.21 -10.58 9.70
C PRO A 98 4.91 -9.43 10.67
N THR A 99 4.28 -9.78 11.79
CA THR A 99 3.85 -8.81 12.84
C THR A 99 4.99 -8.06 13.52
N SER A 100 6.24 -8.52 13.35
CA SER A 100 7.44 -7.92 13.93
C SER A 100 8.01 -6.75 13.12
N VAL A 101 7.62 -6.63 11.84
CA VAL A 101 8.16 -5.58 10.97
C VAL A 101 7.64 -4.21 11.40
N GLU A 102 8.57 -3.29 11.65
CA GLU A 102 8.32 -1.91 12.04
C GLU A 102 8.57 -0.92 10.90
N ALA A 103 9.41 -1.31 9.94
CA ALA A 103 9.71 -0.48 8.77
C ALA A 103 9.85 -1.30 7.49
N ILE A 104 9.12 -0.87 6.45
CA ILE A 104 9.36 -1.24 5.05
C ILE A 104 9.81 0.04 4.36
N GLU A 105 11.10 0.11 4.04
CA GLU A 105 11.68 1.35 3.54
C GLU A 105 11.36 1.61 2.06
N LYS A 106 11.76 2.80 1.59
CA LYS A 106 11.46 3.30 0.25
C LYS A 106 11.77 2.28 -0.85
N GLY A 107 10.77 1.97 -1.69
CA GLY A 107 10.93 1.14 -2.88
C GLY A 107 11.26 -0.33 -2.60
N ALA A 108 11.04 -0.84 -1.38
CA ALA A 108 11.47 -2.19 -0.98
C ALA A 108 11.03 -3.29 -1.97
N PHE A 109 9.84 -3.21 -2.54
CA PHE A 109 9.30 -4.15 -3.54
C PHE A 109 8.98 -3.47 -4.88
N GLN A 110 9.57 -2.30 -5.13
CA GLN A 110 9.34 -1.54 -6.36
C GLN A 110 9.71 -2.36 -7.60
N PHE A 111 8.85 -2.33 -8.64
CA PHE A 111 9.02 -3.08 -9.89
C PHE A 111 9.05 -4.61 -9.74
N CYS A 112 8.52 -5.18 -8.67
CA CYS A 112 8.23 -6.61 -8.60
C CYS A 112 6.99 -6.92 -9.45
N LYS A 113 7.16 -7.00 -10.77
CA LYS A 113 6.05 -7.06 -11.76
C LYS A 113 5.19 -8.32 -11.66
N ASN A 114 5.66 -9.35 -10.98
CA ASN A 114 4.93 -10.61 -10.78
C ASN A 114 4.22 -10.66 -9.41
N LEU A 115 4.45 -9.67 -8.53
CA LEU A 115 3.91 -9.64 -7.17
C LEU A 115 2.40 -9.35 -7.22
N LYS A 116 1.61 -10.38 -6.98
CA LYS A 116 0.13 -10.35 -7.01
C LYS A 116 -0.48 -10.30 -5.64
N GLU A 117 0.18 -10.91 -4.65
CA GLU A 117 -0.33 -11.04 -3.30
C GLU A 117 0.61 -10.40 -2.29
N VAL A 118 0.06 -9.50 -1.48
CA VAL A 118 0.75 -8.88 -0.34
C VAL A 118 -0.13 -9.00 0.88
N VAL A 119 0.32 -9.77 1.86
CA VAL A 119 -0.31 -9.90 3.16
C VAL A 119 0.53 -9.16 4.18
N ILE A 120 -0.04 -8.12 4.80
CA ILE A 120 0.60 -7.38 5.88
C ILE A 120 -0.09 -7.78 7.18
N ALA A 121 0.59 -8.56 8.02
CA ALA A 121 0.05 -8.90 9.32
C ALA A 121 -0.03 -7.65 10.22
N PRO A 122 -1.08 -7.50 11.06
CA PRO A 122 -1.16 -6.38 11.99
C PRO A 122 0.10 -6.32 12.87
N PRO A 123 0.90 -5.24 12.80
CA PRO A 123 2.17 -5.17 13.51
C PRO A 123 1.97 -5.13 15.03
N LYS A 124 2.92 -5.70 15.78
CA LYS A 124 2.90 -5.70 17.25
C LYS A 124 3.04 -4.30 17.84
N THR A 125 3.78 -3.44 17.16
CA THR A 125 4.03 -2.05 17.53
C THR A 125 3.41 -1.12 16.49
N GLN A 126 4.23 -0.44 15.69
CA GLN A 126 3.82 0.41 14.60
C GLN A 126 4.60 0.03 13.34
N LEU A 127 3.95 0.13 12.19
CA LEU A 127 4.60 -0.08 10.90
C LEU A 127 4.58 1.22 10.09
N ILE A 128 5.76 1.60 9.61
CA ILE A 128 5.93 2.66 8.62
C ILE A 128 6.17 2.01 7.26
N VAL A 129 5.33 2.34 6.29
CA VAL A 129 5.47 1.92 4.90
C VAL A 129 6.03 3.09 4.10
N GLY A 130 7.22 2.93 3.56
CA GLY A 130 7.93 3.96 2.80
C GLY A 130 7.29 4.31 1.47
N GLY A 131 7.81 5.34 0.82
CA GLY A 131 7.35 5.70 -0.53
C GLY A 131 7.76 4.66 -1.58
N TYR A 132 6.96 4.52 -2.65
CA TYR A 132 7.22 3.63 -3.80
C TYR A 132 7.31 2.13 -3.45
N VAL A 133 6.89 1.71 -2.25
CA VAL A 133 7.14 0.34 -1.74
C VAL A 133 6.61 -0.73 -2.69
N PHE A 134 5.40 -0.59 -3.17
CA PHE A 134 4.75 -1.54 -4.08
C PHE A 134 4.52 -0.95 -5.48
N GLN A 135 5.21 0.13 -5.83
CA GLN A 135 5.04 0.75 -7.14
C GLN A 135 5.37 -0.23 -8.27
N ASN A 136 4.52 -0.24 -9.30
CA ASN A 136 4.69 -1.06 -10.51
C ASN A 136 4.74 -2.57 -10.19
N THR A 137 3.78 -3.03 -9.37
CA THR A 137 3.53 -4.44 -9.07
C THR A 137 2.23 -4.91 -9.73
N ALA A 138 1.94 -6.22 -9.66
CA ALA A 138 0.73 -6.83 -10.22
C ALA A 138 -0.38 -7.03 -9.17
N ILE A 139 -0.30 -6.33 -8.03
CA ILE A 139 -1.25 -6.47 -6.91
C ILE A 139 -2.66 -6.09 -7.36
N GLU A 140 -3.65 -6.95 -7.04
CA GLU A 140 -5.07 -6.67 -7.30
C GLU A 140 -5.77 -6.08 -6.07
N THR A 141 -5.38 -6.50 -4.89
CA THR A 141 -5.93 -6.01 -3.62
C THR A 141 -4.80 -5.76 -2.64
N ILE A 142 -4.85 -4.63 -1.94
CA ILE A 142 -3.93 -4.37 -0.83
C ILE A 142 -4.69 -3.85 0.37
N VAL A 143 -4.34 -4.40 1.54
CA VAL A 143 -4.89 -4.02 2.84
C VAL A 143 -3.75 -3.52 3.72
N PHE A 144 -3.83 -2.28 4.15
CA PHE A 144 -2.98 -1.73 5.20
C PHE A 144 -3.72 -1.88 6.54
N PRO A 145 -3.32 -2.84 7.40
CA PRO A 145 -4.05 -3.18 8.62
C PRO A 145 -3.87 -2.14 9.74
N SER A 146 -4.54 -2.39 10.87
CA SER A 146 -4.30 -1.63 12.11
C SER A 146 -2.82 -1.71 12.48
N GLY A 147 -2.26 -0.59 12.98
CA GLY A 147 -0.84 -0.49 13.32
C GLY A 147 0.03 0.06 12.19
N VAL A 148 -0.44 0.11 10.94
CA VAL A 148 0.22 0.91 9.89
C VAL A 148 -0.08 2.38 10.17
N VAL A 149 0.93 3.15 10.56
CA VAL A 149 0.77 4.55 10.98
C VAL A 149 1.10 5.55 9.88
N GLU A 150 1.92 5.16 8.93
CA GLU A 150 2.33 6.00 7.81
C GLU A 150 2.44 5.17 6.53
N ILE A 151 1.93 5.72 5.41
CA ILE A 151 2.10 5.19 4.06
C ILE A 151 2.68 6.32 3.22
N GLY A 152 3.87 6.09 2.65
CA GLY A 152 4.63 7.09 1.92
C GLY A 152 4.11 7.38 0.52
N ASN A 153 4.73 8.36 -0.14
CA ASN A 153 4.37 8.82 -1.48
C ASN A 153 4.48 7.67 -2.50
N TYR A 154 3.54 7.59 -3.45
CA TYR A 154 3.55 6.62 -4.55
C TYR A 154 3.58 5.15 -4.10
N ALA A 155 3.16 4.84 -2.88
CA ALA A 155 3.38 3.52 -2.28
C ALA A 155 2.76 2.37 -3.09
N VAL A 156 1.63 2.59 -3.75
CA VAL A 156 0.93 1.61 -4.59
C VAL A 156 0.66 2.14 -6.00
N SER A 157 1.45 3.10 -6.47
CA SER A 157 1.26 3.71 -7.78
C SER A 157 1.66 2.78 -8.94
N SER A 158 1.03 2.96 -10.10
CA SER A 158 1.28 2.19 -11.32
C SER A 158 1.08 0.68 -11.17
N CYS A 159 0.18 0.27 -10.26
CA CYS A 159 -0.25 -1.12 -10.09
C CYS A 159 -1.43 -1.39 -11.03
N GLN A 160 -1.13 -1.78 -12.28
CA GLN A 160 -2.10 -1.86 -13.39
C GLN A 160 -3.27 -2.82 -13.15
N ASN A 161 -3.19 -3.68 -12.13
CA ASN A 161 -4.24 -4.63 -11.76
C ASN A 161 -4.96 -4.26 -10.46
N LEU A 162 -4.57 -3.16 -9.81
CA LEU A 162 -5.11 -2.78 -8.49
C LEU A 162 -6.59 -2.41 -8.60
N LYS A 163 -7.45 -3.20 -7.96
CA LYS A 163 -8.91 -3.01 -7.88
C LYS A 163 -9.35 -2.46 -6.53
N HIS A 164 -8.73 -2.94 -5.45
CA HIS A 164 -9.18 -2.64 -4.10
C HIS A 164 -8.03 -2.16 -3.22
N LEU A 165 -8.21 -1.00 -2.61
CA LEU A 165 -7.30 -0.40 -1.64
C LEU A 165 -8.02 -0.15 -0.31
N TYR A 166 -7.56 -0.84 0.76
CA TYR A 166 -8.09 -0.69 2.10
C TYR A 166 -7.03 -0.12 3.03
N ILE A 167 -7.35 0.98 3.72
CA ILE A 167 -6.46 1.61 4.69
C ILE A 167 -7.20 1.68 6.02
N HIS A 168 -6.58 1.15 7.08
CA HIS A 168 -7.20 1.13 8.40
C HIS A 168 -7.34 2.52 9.02
N GLU A 169 -8.42 2.75 9.80
CA GLU A 169 -8.80 4.04 10.38
C GLU A 169 -7.74 4.70 11.29
N LYS A 170 -6.79 3.93 11.82
CA LYS A 170 -5.71 4.46 12.67
C LYS A 170 -4.47 4.92 11.90
N THR A 171 -4.45 4.81 10.57
CA THR A 171 -3.36 5.33 9.75
C THR A 171 -3.37 6.86 9.83
N ALA A 172 -2.28 7.45 10.34
CA ALA A 172 -2.22 8.87 10.65
C ALA A 172 -1.72 9.72 9.47
N LYS A 173 -0.85 9.15 8.61
CA LYS A 173 -0.23 9.87 7.51
C LYS A 173 -0.34 9.11 6.20
N LEU A 174 -0.78 9.80 5.16
CA LEU A 174 -0.77 9.33 3.77
C LEU A 174 0.10 10.25 2.92
N GLY A 175 0.96 9.63 2.14
CA GLY A 175 1.80 10.30 1.16
C GLY A 175 1.03 10.84 -0.03
N GLU A 176 1.72 11.59 -0.88
CA GLU A 176 1.19 12.11 -2.14
C GLU A 176 1.21 11.01 -3.22
N ASN A 177 0.28 11.07 -4.18
CA ASN A 177 0.18 10.16 -5.34
C ASN A 177 0.16 8.67 -4.94
N LEU A 178 -0.51 8.35 -3.83
CA LEU A 178 -0.59 7.00 -3.30
C LEU A 178 -1.01 5.99 -4.38
N VAL A 179 -2.05 6.34 -5.15
CA VAL A 179 -2.55 5.61 -6.33
C VAL A 179 -2.36 6.49 -7.56
N TYR A 180 -1.31 6.26 -8.32
CA TYR A 180 -0.97 7.04 -9.51
C TYR A 180 -0.88 6.14 -10.73
N LEU A 181 -1.62 6.45 -11.81
CA LEU A 181 -1.72 5.63 -13.03
C LEU A 181 -2.35 4.24 -12.83
N ASP A 182 -3.27 4.12 -11.87
CA ASP A 182 -4.02 2.88 -11.60
C ASP A 182 -5.42 2.99 -12.21
N SER A 183 -5.56 2.56 -13.46
CA SER A 183 -6.81 2.69 -14.24
C SER A 183 -7.88 1.65 -13.90
N THR A 184 -7.55 0.67 -13.06
CA THR A 184 -8.44 -0.48 -12.75
C THR A 184 -9.06 -0.41 -11.35
N LEU A 185 -8.87 0.69 -10.63
CA LEU A 185 -9.30 0.82 -9.24
C LEU A 185 -10.83 0.86 -9.13
N GLU A 186 -11.41 -0.15 -8.46
CA GLU A 186 -12.85 -0.29 -8.25
C GLU A 186 -13.30 0.27 -6.90
N SER A 187 -12.45 0.21 -5.87
CA SER A 187 -12.79 0.73 -4.55
C SER A 187 -11.59 1.27 -3.78
N VAL A 188 -11.81 2.36 -3.06
CA VAL A 188 -10.84 2.96 -2.13
C VAL A 188 -11.53 3.18 -0.80
N ILE A 189 -10.96 2.62 0.27
CA ILE A 189 -11.40 2.89 1.64
C ILE A 189 -10.29 3.63 2.36
N ILE A 190 -10.56 4.90 2.70
CA ILE A 190 -9.65 5.78 3.41
C ILE A 190 -10.20 6.07 4.81
N PRO A 191 -9.37 5.97 5.84
CA PRO A 191 -9.83 6.01 7.22
C PRO A 191 -10.31 7.39 7.68
N ASN A 192 -11.29 7.39 8.60
CA ASN A 192 -11.83 8.58 9.25
C ASN A 192 -10.81 9.34 10.12
N GLY A 193 -9.72 8.69 10.51
CA GLY A 193 -8.66 9.28 11.35
C GLY A 193 -7.77 10.30 10.64
N ILE A 194 -7.81 10.36 9.31
CA ILE A 194 -7.01 11.30 8.51
C ILE A 194 -7.65 12.68 8.57
N LYS A 195 -7.00 13.61 9.25
CA LYS A 195 -7.52 14.98 9.44
C LYS A 195 -7.53 15.80 8.17
N THR A 196 -6.61 15.55 7.24
CA THR A 196 -6.50 16.26 5.96
C THR A 196 -6.08 15.29 4.87
N LEU A 197 -6.96 15.07 3.91
CA LEU A 197 -6.63 14.42 2.66
C LEU A 197 -6.15 15.49 1.68
N LYS A 198 -4.87 15.49 1.34
CA LYS A 198 -4.36 16.40 0.33
C LYS A 198 -4.83 15.93 -1.05
N LEU A 199 -5.18 16.87 -1.94
CA LEU A 199 -5.55 16.53 -3.32
C LEU A 199 -4.52 15.60 -3.97
N LYS A 200 -3.25 15.92 -3.80
CA LYS A 200 -2.11 15.13 -4.26
C LYS A 200 -1.99 13.73 -3.65
N THR A 201 -2.74 13.37 -2.61
CA THR A 201 -2.69 12.03 -2.02
C THR A 201 -3.32 10.99 -2.95
N LEU A 202 -4.42 11.33 -3.59
CA LEU A 202 -5.18 10.41 -4.43
C LEU A 202 -4.96 10.66 -5.93
N ALA A 203 -4.66 11.89 -6.34
CA ALA A 203 -4.46 12.21 -7.76
C ALA A 203 -3.72 13.52 -7.96
N THR A 204 -2.93 13.68 -9.02
CA THR A 204 -2.25 14.94 -9.28
C THR A 204 -2.29 15.45 -10.68
N ASP A 205 -2.46 14.80 -11.70
CA ASP A 205 -2.44 15.39 -13.04
C ASP A 205 -3.56 14.78 -13.89
N GLY A 206 -4.20 15.52 -14.73
CA GLY A 206 -5.42 15.20 -15.48
C GLY A 206 -5.57 13.79 -16.10
N LEU A 207 -4.54 12.98 -16.05
CA LEU A 207 -4.57 11.55 -16.42
C LEU A 207 -5.05 10.64 -15.28
N LEU A 208 -5.16 11.14 -14.06
CA LEU A 208 -5.35 10.34 -12.85
C LEU A 208 -6.72 10.31 -12.28
N ASN A 209 -7.45 11.28 -12.62
CA ASN A 209 -8.88 11.27 -12.35
C ASN A 209 -9.53 10.04 -13.00
N GLY A 210 -8.89 9.45 -14.01
CA GLY A 210 -9.28 8.18 -14.58
C GLY A 210 -9.39 7.06 -13.53
N ALA A 211 -8.38 6.85 -12.68
CA ALA A 211 -8.39 5.75 -11.71
C ALA A 211 -9.43 5.93 -10.61
N LEU A 212 -9.52 7.14 -10.03
CA LEU A 212 -10.54 7.43 -9.01
C LEU A 212 -11.93 7.64 -9.62
N CYS A 213 -12.02 8.14 -10.86
CA CYS A 213 -13.27 8.21 -11.60
C CYS A 213 -13.84 6.83 -11.98
N CYS A 214 -13.01 5.81 -12.04
CA CYS A 214 -13.45 4.42 -12.23
C CYS A 214 -13.84 3.73 -10.92
N ALA A 215 -13.47 4.28 -9.75
CA ALA A 215 -13.84 3.70 -8.48
C ALA A 215 -15.36 3.79 -8.25
N SER A 216 -15.99 2.66 -8.01
CA SER A 216 -17.43 2.58 -7.70
C SER A 216 -17.75 2.94 -6.25
N LYS A 217 -16.73 2.88 -5.36
CA LYS A 217 -16.88 3.16 -3.92
C LYS A 217 -15.70 3.96 -3.38
N ILE A 218 -15.98 5.09 -2.74
CA ILE A 218 -15.00 5.93 -2.06
C ILE A 218 -15.51 6.25 -0.66
N LEU A 219 -14.95 5.58 0.35
CA LEU A 219 -15.23 5.85 1.76
C LEU A 219 -14.13 6.77 2.31
N VAL A 220 -14.45 8.03 2.50
CA VAL A 220 -13.54 9.04 3.09
C VAL A 220 -14.31 9.97 4.03
N PRO A 221 -13.65 10.58 5.02
CA PRO A 221 -14.28 11.58 5.88
C PRO A 221 -14.73 12.80 5.09
N LEU A 222 -15.96 13.29 5.34
CA LEU A 222 -16.51 14.47 4.66
C LEU A 222 -15.61 15.70 4.81
N GLY A 223 -14.99 15.90 5.97
CA GLY A 223 -14.06 17.02 6.20
C GLY A 223 -12.86 16.99 5.27
N SER A 224 -12.35 15.81 4.92
CA SER A 224 -11.26 15.64 3.95
C SER A 224 -11.72 15.92 2.53
N LEU A 225 -12.95 15.52 2.15
CA LEU A 225 -13.52 15.76 0.83
C LEU A 225 -13.82 17.24 0.57
N LYS A 226 -14.25 18.00 1.58
CA LYS A 226 -14.43 19.45 1.45
C LYS A 226 -13.16 20.21 1.01
N THR A 227 -12.00 19.67 1.34
CA THR A 227 -10.71 20.21 0.88
C THR A 227 -10.48 19.92 -0.60
N LEU A 228 -10.96 18.80 -1.11
CA LEU A 228 -10.90 18.43 -2.52
C LEU A 228 -11.82 19.29 -3.39
N GLN A 229 -12.97 19.73 -2.88
CA GLN A 229 -13.94 20.58 -3.62
C GLN A 229 -13.39 21.95 -4.04
N LYS A 230 -12.32 22.42 -3.41
CA LYS A 230 -11.67 23.69 -3.79
C LYS A 230 -10.78 23.57 -5.01
N SER A 231 -10.64 22.39 -5.57
CA SER A 231 -9.86 22.08 -6.77
C SER A 231 -10.75 21.93 -8.02
N PRO A 232 -10.28 22.26 -9.24
CA PRO A 232 -11.15 22.29 -10.42
C PRO A 232 -11.68 20.91 -10.84
N PHE A 233 -12.91 20.92 -11.33
CA PHE A 233 -13.70 19.95 -12.09
C PHE A 233 -13.77 18.47 -11.61
N GLU A 234 -12.70 17.86 -11.20
CA GLU A 234 -12.59 16.40 -10.98
C GLU A 234 -12.90 16.00 -9.53
N ALA A 235 -12.67 16.91 -8.61
CA ALA A 235 -13.07 16.74 -7.21
C ALA A 235 -14.59 16.55 -7.03
N TYR A 236 -15.41 17.12 -7.89
CA TYR A 236 -16.87 16.93 -7.82
C TYR A 236 -17.30 15.51 -8.13
N HIS A 237 -16.61 14.83 -9.03
CA HIS A 237 -16.92 13.42 -9.33
C HIS A 237 -16.58 12.52 -8.15
N ILE A 238 -15.40 12.67 -7.57
CA ILE A 238 -14.97 11.96 -6.37
C ILE A 238 -15.93 12.18 -5.20
N VAL A 239 -16.33 13.43 -4.99
CA VAL A 239 -17.27 13.78 -3.92
C VAL A 239 -18.65 13.18 -4.16
N SER A 240 -19.11 13.14 -5.41
CA SER A 240 -20.40 12.52 -5.74
C SER A 240 -20.38 11.00 -5.53
N ILE A 241 -19.29 10.32 -5.89
CA ILE A 241 -19.12 8.89 -5.61
C ILE A 241 -19.05 8.63 -4.09
N ALA A 242 -18.34 9.49 -3.34
CA ALA A 242 -18.27 9.35 -1.89
C ALA A 242 -19.62 9.61 -1.21
N ALA A 243 -20.41 10.55 -1.71
CA ALA A 243 -21.77 10.79 -1.25
C ALA A 243 -22.67 9.59 -1.57
N ALA A 244 -22.59 9.02 -2.78
CA ALA A 244 -23.28 7.80 -3.15
C ALA A 244 -22.93 6.64 -2.23
N THR A 245 -21.62 6.44 -2.00
CA THR A 245 -21.12 5.39 -1.09
C THR A 245 -21.62 5.60 0.34
N TYR A 246 -21.67 6.86 0.83
CA TYR A 246 -22.28 7.16 2.12
C TYR A 246 -23.77 6.79 2.15
N MET A 247 -24.55 7.23 1.16
CA MET A 247 -25.99 6.97 1.10
C MET A 247 -26.34 5.48 1.09
N GLU A 248 -25.51 4.66 0.46
CA GLU A 248 -25.64 3.20 0.44
C GLU A 248 -25.23 2.53 1.76
N ASN A 249 -24.41 3.18 2.58
CA ASN A 249 -23.76 2.59 3.74
C ASN A 249 -23.92 3.42 5.03
N VAL A 250 -25.00 4.18 5.17
CA VAL A 250 -25.23 5.13 6.31
C VAL A 250 -24.94 4.53 7.68
N ALA A 251 -25.32 3.28 7.89
CA ALA A 251 -25.14 2.60 9.19
C ALA A 251 -23.66 2.36 9.58
N GLN A 252 -22.73 2.43 8.62
CA GLN A 252 -21.29 2.25 8.87
C GLN A 252 -20.62 3.53 9.40
N PHE A 253 -21.32 4.67 9.36
CA PHE A 253 -20.79 5.96 9.79
C PHE A 253 -21.27 6.33 11.19
N GLY A 254 -20.41 6.97 11.98
CA GLY A 254 -20.77 7.48 13.30
C GLY A 254 -21.80 8.62 13.23
N LYS A 255 -22.66 8.75 14.24
CA LYS A 255 -23.76 9.77 14.27
C LYS A 255 -23.32 11.19 13.92
N LYS A 256 -22.15 11.62 14.37
CA LYS A 256 -21.59 12.95 14.05
C LYS A 256 -21.29 13.10 12.57
N GLU A 257 -20.78 12.08 11.97
CA GLU A 257 -20.43 12.07 10.56
C GLU A 257 -21.67 11.93 9.68
N GLN A 258 -22.64 11.10 10.08
CA GLN A 258 -23.94 11.01 9.43
C GLN A 258 -24.59 12.40 9.34
N LYS A 259 -24.64 13.12 10.46
CA LYS A 259 -25.19 14.50 10.48
C LYS A 259 -24.44 15.44 9.51
N ALA A 260 -23.13 15.30 9.42
CA ALA A 260 -22.33 16.14 8.52
C ALA A 260 -22.55 15.78 7.05
N TRP A 261 -22.65 14.49 6.71
CA TRP A 261 -22.97 14.03 5.36
C TRP A 261 -24.39 14.40 4.95
N ASP A 262 -25.39 14.18 5.83
CA ASP A 262 -26.77 14.55 5.55
C ASP A 262 -26.93 16.03 5.22
N ALA A 263 -26.29 16.91 6.02
CA ALA A 263 -26.30 18.33 5.74
C ALA A 263 -25.61 18.69 4.42
N TYR A 264 -24.47 18.07 4.13
CA TYR A 264 -23.74 18.28 2.90
C TYR A 264 -24.53 17.84 1.67
N ILE A 265 -25.17 16.65 1.73
CA ILE A 265 -25.98 16.14 0.63
C ILE A 265 -27.21 17.01 0.42
N ALA A 266 -27.87 17.48 1.49
CA ALA A 266 -28.99 18.40 1.37
C ALA A 266 -28.63 19.70 0.65
N GLU A 267 -27.47 20.28 0.96
CA GLU A 267 -26.96 21.51 0.31
C GLU A 267 -26.55 21.29 -1.16
N ASN A 268 -26.23 20.07 -1.56
CA ASN A 268 -25.63 19.77 -2.87
C ASN A 268 -26.42 18.73 -3.69
N ALA A 269 -27.67 18.44 -3.33
CA ALA A 269 -28.48 17.35 -3.87
C ALA A 269 -28.54 17.34 -5.41
N ASP A 270 -28.86 18.48 -6.02
CA ASP A 270 -28.98 18.61 -7.47
C ASP A 270 -27.67 18.34 -8.21
N GLN A 271 -26.55 18.83 -7.67
CA GLN A 271 -25.24 18.59 -8.27
C GLN A 271 -24.83 17.13 -8.17
N ILE A 272 -25.09 16.49 -7.01
CA ILE A 272 -24.80 15.07 -6.80
C ILE A 272 -25.64 14.23 -7.76
N ARG A 273 -26.95 14.47 -7.88
CA ARG A 273 -27.83 13.76 -8.82
C ARG A 273 -27.36 13.92 -10.25
N LYS A 274 -27.07 15.16 -10.68
CA LYS A 274 -26.58 15.43 -12.03
C LYS A 274 -25.29 14.68 -12.36
N LYS A 275 -24.39 14.53 -11.38
CA LYS A 275 -23.11 13.83 -11.56
C LYS A 275 -23.25 12.32 -11.52
N LEU A 276 -24.15 11.78 -10.72
CA LEU A 276 -24.42 10.36 -10.68
C LEU A 276 -25.17 9.87 -11.92
N GLY A 277 -26.01 10.75 -12.53
CA GLY A 277 -26.75 10.45 -13.74
C GLY A 277 -27.56 9.16 -13.59
N ASP A 278 -27.38 8.22 -14.51
CA ASP A 278 -28.07 6.90 -14.52
C ASP A 278 -27.51 5.91 -13.48
N ASN A 279 -26.46 6.27 -12.73
CA ASN A 279 -25.85 5.42 -11.70
C ASN A 279 -26.52 5.57 -10.31
N LEU A 280 -27.80 5.93 -10.28
CA LEU A 280 -28.59 6.00 -9.05
C LEU A 280 -29.06 4.59 -8.65
N SER A 281 -28.45 4.03 -7.58
CA SER A 281 -28.94 2.76 -7.00
C SER A 281 -30.29 2.95 -6.32
N ALA A 282 -31.02 1.84 -6.08
CA ALA A 282 -32.30 1.89 -5.35
C ALA A 282 -32.12 2.45 -3.94
N GLU A 283 -30.99 2.19 -3.29
CA GLU A 283 -30.61 2.69 -1.97
C GLU A 283 -30.43 4.22 -1.98
N ILE A 284 -29.74 4.75 -3.00
CA ILE A 284 -29.54 6.20 -3.16
C ILE A 284 -30.88 6.89 -3.44
N ALA A 285 -31.71 6.33 -4.32
CA ALA A 285 -33.04 6.86 -4.60
C ALA A 285 -33.92 6.89 -3.34
N ARG A 286 -33.88 5.82 -2.54
CA ARG A 286 -34.57 5.76 -1.24
C ARG A 286 -34.05 6.82 -0.28
N TYR A 287 -32.72 6.97 -0.16
CA TYR A 287 -32.13 7.98 0.71
C TYR A 287 -32.64 9.40 0.38
N PHE A 288 -32.67 9.76 -0.90
CA PHE A 288 -33.19 11.08 -1.32
C PHE A 288 -34.70 11.22 -0.98
N ALA A 289 -35.50 10.19 -1.22
CA ALA A 289 -36.92 10.20 -0.89
C ALA A 289 -37.17 10.35 0.63
N ASP A 290 -36.44 9.60 1.45
CA ASP A 290 -36.55 9.62 2.92
C ASP A 290 -36.15 10.97 3.52
N LYS A 291 -35.25 11.71 2.86
CA LYS A 291 -34.80 13.03 3.27
C LYS A 291 -35.60 14.19 2.65
N GLY A 292 -36.53 13.90 1.74
CA GLY A 292 -37.30 14.92 1.03
C GLY A 292 -36.48 15.78 0.08
N LEU A 293 -35.44 15.21 -0.49
CA LEU A 293 -34.49 15.90 -1.37
C LEU A 293 -34.75 15.57 -2.84
#